data_668c5614a94b9db3f72d497444c9d27c
#
_entry.id   668c5614a94b9db3f72d497444c9d27c
#
_cell.length_a   1.000
_cell.length_b   1.000
_cell.length_c   1.000
_cell.angle_alpha   90.00
_cell.angle_beta   90.00
_cell.angle_gamma   90.00
#
_symmetry.space_group_name_H-M   'P 1'
#
loop_
_entity.id
_entity.type
_entity.pdbx_description
1 polymer ?
#
loop_
_entity_poly.entity_id
_entity_poly.type
_entity_poly.pdbx_seq_one_letter_code
_entity_poly.pdbx_strand_id
1 'polypeptide(L)' 'MKSNELRDKTSEELEAALIEELKQQFNLRMQLSTGQLNESHKVKQTRRNIARIKTVLNQKAGE' A
#
# COMPACT_ATOMS: atom_id res chain seq x y z
N MET A 1 -5.60 -3.84 -4.97
CA MET A 1 -6.65 -2.80 -4.96
C MET A 1 -6.77 -2.14 -6.32
N LYS A 2 -8.00 -1.90 -6.74
CA LYS A 2 -8.23 -1.19 -8.00
C LYS A 2 -8.35 0.31 -7.72
N SER A 3 -7.91 1.14 -8.67
CA SER A 3 -7.90 2.59 -8.47
C SER A 3 -9.30 3.18 -8.23
N ASN A 4 -10.32 2.65 -8.90
CA ASN A 4 -11.69 3.14 -8.70
C ASN A 4 -12.21 2.84 -7.29
N GLU A 5 -11.83 1.72 -6.70
CA GLU A 5 -12.18 1.40 -5.31
C GLU A 5 -11.53 2.40 -4.36
N LEU A 6 -10.30 2.77 -4.63
CA LEU A 6 -9.58 3.76 -3.81
C LEU A 6 -10.19 5.14 -3.92
N ARG A 7 -10.68 5.51 -5.11
CA ARG A 7 -11.30 6.82 -5.32
C ARG A 7 -12.60 6.99 -4.57
N ASP A 8 -13.30 5.90 -4.29
CA ASP A 8 -14.56 5.92 -3.53
C ASP A 8 -14.34 6.10 -2.03
N LYS A 9 -13.10 5.94 -1.56
CA LYS A 9 -12.77 6.08 -0.14
C LYS A 9 -12.51 7.54 0.22
N THR A 10 -12.79 7.89 1.48
CA THR A 10 -12.43 9.20 2.00
C THR A 10 -10.92 9.29 2.21
N SER A 11 -10.41 10.53 2.35
CA SER A 11 -8.99 10.73 2.64
C SER A 11 -8.54 10.02 3.91
N GLU A 12 -9.38 10.03 4.95
CA GLU A 12 -9.08 9.34 6.20
C GLU A 12 -8.98 7.83 6.00
N GLU A 13 -9.91 7.26 5.22
CA GLU A 13 -9.87 5.83 4.91
C GLU A 13 -8.63 5.47 4.09
N LEU A 14 -8.25 6.33 3.16
CA LEU A 14 -7.05 6.12 2.35
C LEU A 14 -5.78 6.19 3.19
N GLU A 15 -5.72 7.12 4.14
CA GLU A 15 -4.59 7.22 5.05
C GLU A 15 -4.46 5.98 5.92
N ALA A 16 -5.59 5.47 6.43
CA ALA A 16 -5.60 4.25 7.22
C ALA A 16 -5.14 3.05 6.37
N ALA A 17 -5.60 2.96 5.14
CA ALA A 17 -5.18 1.90 4.22
C ALA A 17 -3.67 2.00 3.92
N LEU A 18 -3.16 3.21 3.76
CA LEU A 18 -1.73 3.44 3.52
C LEU A 18 -0.89 2.94 4.69
N ILE A 19 -1.30 3.25 5.91
CA ILE A 19 -0.58 2.82 7.11
C ILE A 19 -0.56 1.29 7.19
N GLU A 20 -1.68 0.64 6.91
CA GLU A 20 -1.76 -0.84 6.90
C GLU A 20 -0.81 -1.45 5.86
N GLU A 21 -0.77 -0.87 4.67
CA GLU A 21 0.13 -1.36 3.62
C GLU A 21 1.60 -1.14 3.98
N LEU A 22 1.92 -0.01 4.63
CA LEU A 22 3.29 0.25 5.09
C LEU A 22 3.72 -0.73 6.17
N LYS A 23 2.83 -1.06 7.11
CA LYS A 23 3.10 -2.07 8.12
C LYS A 23 3.35 -3.44 7.48
N GLN A 24 2.54 -3.80 6.51
CA GLN A 24 2.68 -5.06 5.79
C GLN A 24 3.99 -5.10 5.01
N GLN A 25 4.36 -4.01 4.36
CA GLN A 25 5.64 -3.91 3.65
C GLN A 25 6.81 -4.12 4.59
N PHE A 26 6.76 -3.50 5.75
CA PHE A 26 7.81 -3.65 6.76
C PHE A 26 7.96 -5.11 7.19
N ASN A 27 6.84 -5.77 7.50
CA ASN A 27 6.84 -7.18 7.90
C ASN A 27 7.38 -8.08 6.80
N LEU A 28 6.99 -7.85 5.55
CA LEU A 28 7.45 -8.64 4.43
C LEU A 28 8.96 -8.47 4.22
N ARG A 29 9.46 -7.25 4.36
CA ARG A 29 10.90 -7.00 4.25
C ARG A 29 11.70 -7.70 5.34
N MET A 30 11.17 -7.70 6.56
CA MET A 30 11.81 -8.43 7.66
C MET A 30 11.84 -9.92 7.38
N GLN A 31 10.75 -10.49 6.90
CA GLN A 31 10.67 -11.91 6.57
C GLN A 31 11.67 -12.28 5.47
N LEU A 32 11.83 -11.43 4.47
CA LEU A 32 12.82 -11.64 3.42
C LEU A 32 14.23 -11.61 3.96
N SER A 33 14.54 -10.67 4.84
CA SER A 33 15.89 -10.52 5.40
C SER A 33 16.26 -11.69 6.30
N THR A 34 15.29 -12.33 6.94
CA THR A 34 15.52 -13.50 7.80
C THR A 34 15.41 -14.83 7.06
N GLY A 35 15.10 -14.79 5.77
CA GLY A 35 14.93 -15.99 4.96
C GLY A 35 13.62 -16.73 5.16
N GLN A 36 12.67 -16.14 5.89
CA GLN A 36 11.37 -16.76 6.16
C GLN A 36 10.40 -16.67 5.00
N LEU A 37 10.61 -15.70 4.10
CA LEU A 37 9.73 -15.46 2.97
C LEU A 37 10.50 -15.69 1.67
N ASN A 38 9.99 -16.58 0.83
CA ASN A 38 10.61 -16.91 -0.45
C ASN A 38 9.99 -16.14 -1.63
N GLU A 39 8.88 -15.43 -1.40
CA GLU A 39 8.10 -14.81 -2.47
C GLU A 39 8.27 -13.31 -2.46
N SER A 40 9.03 -12.79 -3.43
CA SER A 40 9.21 -11.35 -3.59
C SER A 40 8.02 -10.65 -4.23
N HIS A 41 7.11 -11.42 -4.88
CA HIS A 41 5.96 -10.83 -5.55
C HIS A 41 5.02 -10.13 -4.56
N LYS A 42 4.93 -10.60 -3.33
CA LYS A 42 4.12 -9.95 -2.29
C LYS A 42 4.66 -8.55 -1.95
N VAL A 43 5.98 -8.42 -1.92
CA VAL A 43 6.61 -7.12 -1.67
C VAL A 43 6.30 -6.17 -2.83
N LYS A 44 6.38 -6.64 -4.06
CA LYS A 44 6.05 -5.85 -5.24
C LYS A 44 4.60 -5.41 -5.23
N GLN A 45 3.70 -6.33 -4.88
CA GLN A 45 2.26 -6.04 -4.81
C GLN A 45 1.97 -4.96 -3.78
N THR A 46 2.58 -5.07 -2.59
CA THR A 46 2.41 -4.09 -1.52
C THR A 46 2.93 -2.72 -1.95
N ARG A 47 4.08 -2.67 -2.62
CA ARG A 47 4.64 -1.42 -3.15
C ARG A 47 3.70 -0.77 -4.15
N ARG A 48 3.08 -1.54 -5.03
CA ARG A 48 2.09 -1.04 -5.99
C ARG A 48 0.87 -0.48 -5.29
N ASN A 49 0.38 -1.18 -4.27
CA ASN A 49 -0.77 -0.71 -3.49
C ASN A 49 -0.46 0.62 -2.82
N ILE A 50 0.72 0.76 -2.22
CA ILE A 50 1.16 2.00 -1.58
C ILE A 50 1.20 3.13 -2.61
N ALA A 51 1.78 2.88 -3.78
CA ALA A 51 1.88 3.89 -4.83
C ALA A 51 0.50 4.36 -5.30
N ARG A 52 -0.44 3.42 -5.47
CA ARG A 52 -1.81 3.75 -5.89
C ARG A 52 -2.52 4.59 -4.85
N ILE A 53 -2.40 4.21 -3.57
CA ILE A 53 -3.03 4.95 -2.48
C ILE A 53 -2.48 6.39 -2.43
N LYS A 54 -1.18 6.55 -2.53
CA LYS A 54 -0.54 7.87 -2.53
C LYS A 54 -1.00 8.71 -3.72
N THR A 55 -1.13 8.10 -4.89
CA THR A 55 -1.60 8.80 -6.09
C THR A 55 -3.02 9.33 -5.90
N VAL A 56 -3.92 8.49 -5.38
CA VAL A 56 -5.31 8.90 -5.14
C VAL A 56 -5.39 9.97 -4.06
N LEU A 57 -4.60 9.86 -3.00
CA LEU A 57 -4.53 10.90 -1.96
C LEU A 57 -4.08 12.23 -2.54
N ASN A 58 -3.07 12.22 -3.40
CA ASN A 58 -2.60 13.45 -4.07
C ASN A 58 -3.66 14.03 -4.98
N GLN A 59 -4.39 13.21 -5.69
CA GLN A 59 -5.48 13.67 -6.55
C GLN A 59 -6.58 14.34 -5.73
N LYS A 60 -6.95 13.76 -4.59
CA LYS A 60 -7.97 14.33 -3.72
C LYS A 60 -7.49 15.63 -3.08
N ALA A 61 -6.22 15.71 -2.70
CA ALA A 61 -5.65 16.92 -2.13
C ALA A 61 -5.59 18.06 -3.16
N GLY A 62 -5.46 17.72 -4.43
CA GLY A 62 -5.43 18.70 -5.51
C GLY A 62 -6.81 19.22 -5.96
N GLU A 63 -7.87 18.63 -5.45
CA GLU A 63 -9.26 19.08 -5.72
C GLU A 63 -9.67 20.28 -4.82
#